data_d93d13addef834dc7a1ed7d6abd6e07d
#
_entry.id   d93d13addef834dc7a1ed7d6abd6e07d
#
_cell.length_a   1.000
_cell.length_b   1.000
_cell.length_c   1.000
_cell.angle_alpha   90.00
_cell.angle_beta   90.00
_cell.angle_gamma   90.00
#
_symmetry.space_group_name_H-M   'P 1'
#
loop_
_entity.id
_entity.type
_entity.pdbx_description
1 polymer ?
#
loop_
_entity_poly.entity_id
_entity_poly.type
_entity_poly.pdbx_seq_one_letter_code
_entity_poly.pdbx_strand_id
1 'polypeptide(L)'
;MRERKITLLGPEGTNVSIFFLFLIFNVISWFTLFVLTEGIELNFNNILIRQIVFTLLSVGVFFLLTYISIENLRKYTDSFFIIIVILLAALLRTTPKAGVRRWFDLGPIDFQPSEFAKVIVVLFIANFFIQRKSKYPLFLYLGLILMLILQQPDLGTSIIIGFVIFSMIFVSEIKIRNFVLIVLLVILAFFLFLEAGLINENQLDRITSFFSTDEDFQQSQSRLLISSGS
;
A
#
# COMPACT_ATOMS: atom_id res chain seq x y z
N MET A 1 8.91 -27.05 21.68
CA MET A 1 8.07 -25.91 21.23
C MET A 1 7.08 -26.43 20.21
N ARG A 2 5.79 -26.47 20.54
CA ARG A 2 4.73 -26.88 19.62
C ARG A 2 4.59 -25.81 18.54
N GLU A 3 4.94 -26.14 17.31
CA GLU A 3 4.63 -25.30 16.15
C GLU A 3 3.11 -25.14 16.07
N ARG A 4 2.60 -23.97 16.41
CA ARG A 4 1.21 -23.62 16.07
C ARG A 4 1.16 -23.48 14.56
N LYS A 5 0.62 -24.47 13.88
CA LYS A 5 0.17 -24.32 12.51
C LYS A 5 -0.90 -23.23 12.54
N ILE A 6 -0.54 -22.02 12.10
CA ILE A 6 -1.52 -20.97 11.82
C ILE A 6 -2.26 -21.43 10.56
N THR A 7 -3.33 -22.17 10.74
CA THR A 7 -4.25 -22.48 9.65
C THR A 7 -5.15 -21.26 9.48
N LEU A 8 -5.12 -20.64 8.32
CA LEU A 8 -5.95 -19.47 8.00
C LEU A 8 -7.47 -19.75 8.12
N LEU A 9 -7.86 -21.01 8.25
CA LEU A 9 -9.22 -21.49 8.52
C LEU A 9 -9.21 -22.43 9.75
N GLY A 10 -8.40 -22.11 10.77
CA GLY A 10 -8.35 -22.89 12.01
C GLY A 10 -9.55 -22.62 12.92
N PRO A 11 -9.80 -23.52 13.92
CA PRO A 11 -10.94 -23.44 14.82
C PRO A 11 -10.95 -22.21 15.77
N GLU A 12 -9.97 -21.33 15.71
CA GLU A 12 -9.84 -20.15 16.57
C GLU A 12 -10.50 -18.86 16.01
N GLY A 13 -11.34 -18.96 14.98
CA GLY A 13 -12.39 -17.97 14.67
C GLY A 13 -11.97 -16.59 14.07
N THR A 14 -10.77 -16.09 14.30
CA THR A 14 -10.37 -14.73 13.90
C THR A 14 -10.23 -14.55 12.40
N ASN A 15 -9.75 -15.56 11.68
CA ASN A 15 -9.54 -15.46 10.24
C ASN A 15 -10.85 -15.54 9.44
N VAL A 16 -11.80 -16.32 9.93
CA VAL A 16 -13.14 -16.44 9.34
C VAL A 16 -13.91 -15.13 9.47
N SER A 17 -13.79 -14.43 10.60
CA SER A 17 -14.44 -13.13 10.81
C SER A 17 -13.92 -12.07 9.85
N ILE A 18 -12.61 -12.02 9.61
CA ILE A 18 -12.00 -11.09 8.62
C ILE A 18 -12.51 -11.38 7.21
N PHE A 19 -12.61 -12.67 6.83
CA PHE A 19 -13.14 -13.06 5.54
C PHE A 19 -14.61 -12.67 5.37
N PHE A 20 -15.44 -12.86 6.39
CA PHE A 20 -16.84 -12.41 6.35
C PHE A 20 -16.95 -10.89 6.27
N LEU A 21 -16.15 -10.14 7.02
CA LEU A 21 -16.11 -8.67 6.90
C LEU A 21 -15.73 -8.24 5.48
N PHE A 22 -14.73 -8.88 4.89
CA PHE A 22 -14.36 -8.64 3.50
C PHE A 22 -15.54 -8.86 2.54
N LEU A 23 -16.28 -9.96 2.68
CA LEU A 23 -17.46 -10.24 1.86
C LEU A 23 -18.57 -9.19 2.07
N ILE A 24 -18.85 -8.81 3.30
CA ILE A 24 -19.87 -7.80 3.63
C ILE A 24 -19.52 -6.46 2.94
N PHE A 25 -18.29 -5.98 3.04
CA PHE A 25 -17.87 -4.75 2.36
C PHE A 25 -17.97 -4.85 0.84
N ASN A 26 -17.68 -6.02 0.25
CA ASN A 26 -17.86 -6.21 -1.19
C ASN A 26 -19.33 -6.19 -1.60
N VAL A 27 -20.23 -6.80 -0.82
CA VAL A 27 -21.68 -6.76 -1.10
C VAL A 27 -22.21 -5.32 -1.03
N ILE A 28 -21.79 -4.54 -0.01
CA ILE A 28 -22.15 -3.12 0.09
C ILE A 28 -21.62 -2.36 -1.12
N SER A 29 -20.37 -2.58 -1.52
CA SER A 29 -19.76 -1.95 -2.70
C SER A 29 -20.52 -2.29 -3.98
N TRP A 30 -20.89 -3.57 -4.19
CA TRP A 30 -21.65 -3.98 -5.37
C TRP A 30 -23.04 -3.33 -5.43
N PHE A 31 -23.73 -3.27 -4.28
CA PHE A 31 -25.03 -2.60 -4.19
C PHE A 31 -24.92 -1.11 -4.52
N THR A 32 -23.92 -0.43 -3.95
CA THR A 32 -23.69 0.99 -4.22
C THR A 32 -23.37 1.24 -5.70
N LEU A 33 -22.49 0.43 -6.28
CA LEU A 33 -22.14 0.55 -7.71
C LEU A 33 -23.32 0.22 -8.61
N PHE A 34 -24.16 -0.76 -8.27
CA PHE A 34 -25.37 -1.11 -9.02
C PHE A 34 -26.33 0.09 -9.09
N VAL A 35 -26.54 0.76 -7.96
CA VAL A 35 -27.40 1.96 -7.92
C VAL A 35 -26.82 3.10 -8.75
N LEU A 36 -25.49 3.32 -8.67
CA LEU A 36 -24.83 4.41 -9.38
C LEU A 36 -24.71 4.20 -10.90
N THR A 37 -24.69 2.95 -11.37
CA THR A 37 -24.49 2.64 -12.81
C THR A 37 -25.81 2.47 -13.59
N GLU A 38 -26.97 2.77 -12.97
CA GLU A 38 -28.31 2.67 -13.58
C GLU A 38 -28.60 1.32 -14.27
N GLY A 39 -27.95 0.26 -13.86
CA GLY A 39 -28.17 -1.09 -14.37
C GLY A 39 -26.90 -1.87 -14.71
N ILE A 40 -27.10 -3.12 -15.14
CA ILE A 40 -26.00 -4.03 -15.46
C ILE A 40 -25.84 -4.06 -16.99
N GLU A 41 -24.85 -3.33 -17.51
CA GLU A 41 -24.30 -3.63 -18.82
C GLU A 41 -23.19 -4.68 -18.67
N LEU A 42 -23.35 -5.83 -19.31
CA LEU A 42 -22.35 -6.91 -19.33
C LEU A 42 -21.15 -6.52 -20.21
N ASN A 43 -20.50 -5.44 -19.85
CA ASN A 43 -19.30 -4.95 -20.50
C ASN A 43 -18.21 -4.75 -19.44
N PHE A 44 -16.96 -5.12 -19.76
CA PHE A 44 -15.83 -4.94 -18.85
C PHE A 44 -15.50 -3.45 -18.56
N ASN A 45 -16.06 -2.53 -19.34
CA ASN A 45 -15.99 -1.09 -19.04
C ASN A 45 -16.92 -0.68 -17.90
N ASN A 46 -17.92 -1.50 -17.56
CA ASN A 46 -18.80 -1.25 -16.43
C ASN A 46 -18.04 -1.47 -15.11
N ILE A 47 -18.02 -0.46 -14.25
CA ILE A 47 -17.30 -0.47 -12.98
C ILE A 47 -17.79 -1.61 -12.07
N LEU A 48 -19.09 -1.89 -12.05
CA LEU A 48 -19.66 -2.98 -11.25
C LEU A 48 -19.13 -4.34 -11.68
N ILE A 49 -19.11 -4.62 -13.00
CA ILE A 49 -18.58 -5.88 -13.53
C ILE A 49 -17.10 -6.04 -13.17
N ARG A 50 -16.31 -4.98 -13.33
CA ARG A 50 -14.89 -4.99 -12.94
C ARG A 50 -14.73 -5.30 -11.45
N GLN A 51 -15.54 -4.68 -10.59
CA GLN A 51 -15.50 -4.92 -9.15
C GLN A 51 -15.84 -6.36 -8.79
N ILE A 52 -16.85 -6.96 -9.43
CA ILE A 52 -17.22 -8.36 -9.22
C ILE A 52 -16.07 -9.28 -9.64
N VAL A 53 -15.51 -9.07 -10.83
CA VAL A 53 -14.40 -9.88 -11.35
C VAL A 53 -13.18 -9.79 -10.40
N PHE A 54 -12.79 -8.59 -9.97
CA PHE A 54 -11.68 -8.43 -9.04
C PHE A 54 -11.97 -9.04 -7.68
N THR A 55 -13.19 -9.00 -7.19
CA THR A 55 -13.57 -9.69 -5.95
C THR A 55 -13.42 -11.20 -6.09
N LEU A 56 -13.89 -11.80 -7.18
CA LEU A 56 -13.74 -13.24 -7.43
C LEU A 56 -12.26 -13.64 -7.53
N LEU A 57 -11.44 -12.84 -8.24
CA LEU A 57 -9.99 -13.04 -8.29
C LEU A 57 -9.35 -12.96 -6.91
N SER A 58 -9.75 -11.96 -6.11
CA SER A 58 -9.22 -11.77 -4.74
C SER A 58 -9.58 -12.95 -3.83
N VAL A 59 -10.80 -13.49 -3.93
CA VAL A 59 -11.20 -14.70 -3.21
C VAL A 59 -10.37 -15.89 -3.67
N GLY A 60 -10.14 -16.05 -4.98
CA GLY A 60 -9.27 -17.10 -5.52
C GLY A 60 -7.85 -17.00 -4.98
N VAL A 61 -7.25 -15.80 -5.01
CA VAL A 61 -5.91 -15.55 -4.45
C VAL A 61 -5.88 -15.79 -2.94
N PHE A 62 -6.93 -15.39 -2.20
CA PHE A 62 -7.04 -15.67 -0.77
C PHE A 62 -6.92 -17.17 -0.48
N PHE A 63 -7.71 -18.00 -1.15
CA PHE A 63 -7.63 -19.46 -0.96
C PHE A 63 -6.28 -20.03 -1.41
N LEU A 64 -5.74 -19.56 -2.53
CA LEU A 64 -4.43 -19.99 -3.01
C LEU A 64 -3.33 -19.70 -1.97
N LEU A 65 -3.34 -18.51 -1.37
CA LEU A 65 -2.37 -18.14 -0.34
C LEU A 65 -2.51 -18.97 0.95
N THR A 66 -3.68 -19.56 1.25
CA THR A 66 -3.83 -20.44 2.41
C THR A 66 -3.00 -21.73 2.30
N TYR A 67 -2.65 -22.14 1.10
CA TYR A 67 -1.78 -23.31 0.86
C TYR A 67 -0.29 -22.99 0.91
N ILE A 68 0.09 -21.72 0.94
CA ILE A 68 1.50 -21.31 0.99
C ILE A 68 1.95 -21.23 2.45
N SER A 69 2.96 -22.01 2.82
CA SER A 69 3.53 -21.93 4.17
C SER A 69 4.30 -20.62 4.37
N ILE A 70 4.31 -20.13 5.62
CA ILE A 70 5.07 -18.91 5.99
C ILE A 70 6.57 -19.11 5.74
N GLU A 71 7.09 -20.32 5.89
CA GLU A 71 8.49 -20.66 5.60
C GLU A 71 8.82 -20.44 4.12
N ASN A 72 7.92 -20.83 3.21
CA ASN A 72 8.10 -20.59 1.78
C ASN A 72 8.05 -19.10 1.46
N LEU A 73 7.11 -18.35 2.03
CA LEU A 73 7.08 -16.89 1.89
C LEU A 73 8.39 -16.26 2.36
N ARG A 74 8.90 -16.66 3.53
CA ARG A 74 10.18 -16.18 4.07
C ARG A 74 11.35 -16.46 3.12
N LYS A 75 11.42 -17.65 2.55
CA LYS A 75 12.50 -18.05 1.64
C LYS A 75 12.61 -17.14 0.42
N TYR A 76 11.49 -16.67 -0.11
CA TYR A 76 11.45 -15.85 -1.32
C TYR A 76 11.30 -14.34 -1.05
N THR A 77 11.27 -13.91 0.22
CA THR A 77 11.03 -12.51 0.59
C THR A 77 12.06 -11.56 -0.01
N ASP A 78 13.36 -11.92 0.01
CA ASP A 78 14.42 -11.09 -0.56
C ASP A 78 14.23 -10.95 -2.10
N SER A 79 13.81 -12.03 -2.79
CA SER A 79 13.51 -12.00 -4.23
C SER A 79 12.29 -11.12 -4.52
N PHE A 80 11.23 -11.23 -3.74
CA PHE A 80 10.06 -10.37 -3.88
C PHE A 80 10.39 -8.89 -3.67
N PHE A 81 11.27 -8.61 -2.69
CA PHE A 81 11.73 -7.24 -2.45
C PHE A 81 12.49 -6.69 -3.65
N ILE A 82 13.41 -7.46 -4.23
CA ILE A 82 14.16 -7.04 -5.43
C ILE A 82 13.20 -6.80 -6.60
N ILE A 83 12.25 -7.71 -6.84
CA ILE A 83 11.27 -7.58 -7.92
C ILE A 83 10.46 -6.30 -7.75
N ILE A 84 9.96 -6.01 -6.54
CA ILE A 84 9.16 -4.81 -6.33
C ILE A 84 9.97 -3.52 -6.49
N VAL A 85 11.25 -3.51 -6.07
CA VAL A 85 12.15 -2.37 -6.30
C VAL A 85 12.36 -2.14 -7.80
N ILE A 86 12.58 -3.21 -8.58
CA ILE A 86 12.71 -3.12 -10.04
C ILE A 86 11.43 -2.58 -10.68
N LEU A 87 10.25 -3.06 -10.27
CA LEU A 87 8.97 -2.60 -10.78
C LEU A 87 8.72 -1.12 -10.44
N LEU A 88 9.02 -0.69 -9.21
CA LEU A 88 8.90 0.72 -8.81
C LEU A 88 9.86 1.62 -9.61
N ALA A 89 11.10 1.17 -9.83
CA ALA A 89 12.07 1.91 -10.63
C ALA A 89 11.67 1.96 -12.12
N ALA A 90 11.09 0.89 -12.66
CA ALA A 90 10.58 0.85 -14.02
C ALA A 90 9.42 1.83 -14.26
N LEU A 91 8.55 2.04 -13.26
CA LEU A 91 7.46 3.01 -13.34
C LEU A 91 7.95 4.44 -13.57
N LEU A 92 9.13 4.81 -13.06
CA LEU A 92 9.68 6.15 -13.26
C LEU A 92 9.97 6.45 -14.74
N ARG A 93 10.07 5.41 -15.60
CA ARG A 93 10.32 5.52 -17.04
C ARG A 93 9.04 5.43 -17.88
N THR A 94 7.88 5.17 -17.24
CA THR A 94 6.60 5.10 -17.96
C THR A 94 6.04 6.50 -18.28
N THR A 95 5.14 6.57 -19.24
CA THR A 95 4.37 7.79 -19.52
C THR A 95 3.45 8.09 -18.33
N PRO A 96 3.39 9.36 -17.87
CA PRO A 96 2.51 9.69 -16.74
C PRO A 96 1.04 9.56 -17.14
N LYS A 97 0.22 8.95 -16.27
CA LYS A 97 -1.23 8.88 -16.37
C LYS A 97 -1.83 9.88 -15.36
N ALA A 98 -2.61 10.84 -15.82
CA ALA A 98 -3.10 11.95 -15.00
C ALA A 98 -1.99 12.70 -14.21
N GLY A 99 -0.84 12.91 -14.85
CA GLY A 99 0.29 13.63 -14.26
C GLY A 99 1.14 12.81 -13.26
N VAL A 100 0.81 11.56 -13.01
CA VAL A 100 1.54 10.70 -12.06
C VAL A 100 1.94 9.36 -12.69
N ARG A 101 3.04 8.76 -12.19
CA ARG A 101 3.60 7.49 -12.68
C ARG A 101 3.43 6.40 -11.63
N ARG A 102 2.18 5.99 -11.37
CA ARG A 102 1.86 5.02 -10.30
C ARG A 102 1.42 3.66 -10.82
N TRP A 103 0.97 3.58 -12.08
CA TRP A 103 0.37 2.39 -12.65
C TRP A 103 1.06 1.97 -13.94
N PHE A 104 1.22 0.67 -14.10
CA PHE A 104 1.41 0.07 -15.41
C PHE A 104 0.03 -0.08 -16.05
N ASP A 105 -0.16 0.55 -17.20
CA ASP A 105 -1.35 0.37 -18.01
C ASP A 105 -1.23 -0.94 -18.79
N LEU A 106 -2.04 -1.93 -18.39
CA LEU A 106 -2.12 -3.24 -19.05
C LEU A 106 -3.40 -3.35 -19.90
N GLY A 107 -3.96 -2.23 -20.34
CA GLY A 107 -5.19 -2.13 -21.08
C GLY A 107 -6.42 -2.11 -20.18
N PRO A 108 -7.14 -3.23 -19.98
CA PRO A 108 -8.33 -3.22 -19.13
C PRO A 108 -8.03 -3.15 -17.62
N ILE A 109 -6.77 -3.34 -17.24
CA ILE A 109 -6.33 -3.44 -15.84
C ILE A 109 -5.14 -2.51 -15.62
N ASP A 110 -5.22 -1.69 -14.58
CA ASP A 110 -4.10 -0.90 -14.09
C ASP A 110 -3.39 -1.67 -12.96
N PHE A 111 -2.10 -1.94 -13.11
CA PHE A 111 -1.29 -2.61 -12.10
C PHE A 111 -0.45 -1.58 -11.32
N GLN A 112 -0.64 -1.52 -10.01
CA GLN A 112 0.09 -0.61 -9.11
C GLN A 112 1.07 -1.38 -8.21
N PRO A 113 2.39 -1.34 -8.50
CA PRO A 113 3.39 -2.05 -7.71
C PRO A 113 3.47 -1.62 -6.24
N SER A 114 3.16 -0.35 -5.93
CA SER A 114 3.22 0.14 -4.55
C SER A 114 2.17 -0.51 -3.62
N GLU A 115 1.07 -1.05 -4.16
CA GLU A 115 0.11 -1.85 -3.38
C GLU A 115 0.74 -3.14 -2.86
N PHE A 116 1.51 -3.81 -3.71
CA PHE A 116 2.26 -5.01 -3.32
C PHE A 116 3.45 -4.68 -2.43
N ALA A 117 4.07 -3.52 -2.64
CA ALA A 117 5.18 -3.04 -1.82
C ALA A 117 4.81 -2.98 -0.33
N LYS A 118 3.59 -2.57 0.03
CA LYS A 118 3.11 -2.53 1.41
C LYS A 118 3.23 -3.88 2.11
N VAL A 119 2.80 -4.95 1.44
CA VAL A 119 2.86 -6.32 1.99
C VAL A 119 4.29 -6.84 2.01
N ILE A 120 5.03 -6.64 0.92
CA ILE A 120 6.40 -7.12 0.77
C ILE A 120 7.34 -6.47 1.78
N VAL A 121 7.17 -5.16 2.07
CA VAL A 121 7.96 -4.44 3.08
C VAL A 121 7.76 -5.05 4.47
N VAL A 122 6.53 -5.37 4.86
CA VAL A 122 6.24 -6.04 6.14
C VAL A 122 6.98 -7.38 6.23
N LEU A 123 6.83 -8.22 5.21
CA LEU A 123 7.50 -9.52 5.15
C LEU A 123 9.02 -9.39 5.17
N PHE A 124 9.56 -8.44 4.41
CA PHE A 124 10.99 -8.18 4.31
C PHE A 124 11.59 -7.73 5.65
N ILE A 125 10.96 -6.77 6.33
CA ILE A 125 11.41 -6.30 7.64
C ILE A 125 11.37 -7.44 8.66
N ALA A 126 10.25 -8.18 8.73
CA ALA A 126 10.11 -9.31 9.65
C ALA A 126 11.18 -10.38 9.42
N ASN A 127 11.41 -10.76 8.15
CA ASN A 127 12.43 -11.74 7.78
C ASN A 127 13.84 -11.24 8.09
N PHE A 128 14.09 -9.96 7.84
CA PHE A 128 15.40 -9.33 8.09
C PHE A 128 15.77 -9.37 9.58
N PHE A 129 14.82 -9.06 10.47
CA PHE A 129 15.06 -9.11 11.91
C PHE A 129 15.35 -10.53 12.42
N ILE A 130 14.76 -11.54 11.79
CA ILE A 130 15.00 -12.95 12.17
C ILE A 130 16.36 -13.45 11.70
N GLN A 131 16.79 -13.09 10.48
CA GLN A 131 17.94 -13.74 9.83
C GLN A 131 19.26 -12.97 9.95
N ARG A 132 19.21 -11.64 10.10
CA ARG A 132 20.40 -10.81 9.93
C ARG A 132 20.94 -10.26 11.26
N LYS A 133 22.23 -10.47 11.47
CA LYS A 133 22.94 -9.97 12.67
C LYS A 133 23.11 -8.44 12.67
N SER A 134 23.36 -7.84 11.51
CA SER A 134 23.50 -6.38 11.35
C SER A 134 22.21 -5.79 10.80
N LYS A 135 21.72 -4.72 11.45
CA LYS A 135 20.46 -4.04 11.11
C LYS A 135 20.69 -2.79 10.22
N TYR A 136 21.93 -2.37 10.01
CA TYR A 136 22.25 -1.16 9.24
C TYR A 136 21.82 -1.23 7.77
N PRO A 137 22.03 -2.34 7.01
CA PRO A 137 21.60 -2.42 5.62
C PRO A 137 20.08 -2.31 5.44
N LEU A 138 19.29 -2.66 6.46
CA LEU A 138 17.83 -2.55 6.42
C LEU A 138 17.39 -1.12 6.09
N PHE A 139 18.00 -0.13 6.75
CA PHE A 139 17.62 1.28 6.55
C PHE A 139 17.92 1.76 5.14
N LEU A 140 18.99 1.27 4.52
CA LEU A 140 19.30 1.57 3.11
C LEU A 140 18.24 1.00 2.17
N TYR A 141 17.80 -0.24 2.38
CA TYR A 141 16.76 -0.87 1.58
C TYR A 141 15.39 -0.18 1.73
N LEU A 142 15.04 0.18 2.97
CA LEU A 142 13.79 0.87 3.26
C LEU A 142 13.79 2.31 2.75
N GLY A 143 14.92 3.00 2.86
CA GLY A 143 15.11 4.32 2.27
C GLY A 143 14.98 4.31 0.76
N LEU A 144 15.56 3.31 0.09
CA LEU A 144 15.45 3.14 -1.36
C LEU A 144 13.99 2.99 -1.81
N ILE A 145 13.21 2.12 -1.16
CA ILE A 145 11.81 1.90 -1.56
C ILE A 145 10.96 3.14 -1.31
N LEU A 146 11.14 3.84 -0.18
CA LEU A 146 10.45 5.09 0.11
C LEU A 146 10.80 6.17 -0.92
N MET A 147 12.08 6.30 -1.27
CA MET A 147 12.54 7.25 -2.28
C MET A 147 11.90 7.00 -3.65
N LEU A 148 11.82 5.73 -4.08
CA LEU A 148 11.18 5.37 -5.35
C LEU A 148 9.69 5.72 -5.36
N ILE A 149 8.96 5.51 -4.25
CA ILE A 149 7.55 5.83 -4.16
C ILE A 149 7.31 7.35 -4.10
N LEU A 150 8.15 8.09 -3.38
CA LEU A 150 8.10 9.56 -3.34
C LEU A 150 8.30 10.18 -4.73
N GLN A 151 9.19 9.60 -5.55
CA GLN A 151 9.40 10.07 -6.93
C GLN A 151 8.21 9.78 -7.86
N GLN A 152 7.27 8.92 -7.46
CA GLN A 152 6.02 8.64 -8.18
C GLN A 152 4.87 9.60 -7.83
N PRO A 153 5.11 10.74 -7.22
CA PRO A 153 4.26 11.66 -6.43
C PRO A 153 3.11 10.96 -5.68
N ASP A 154 3.41 9.87 -4.96
CA ASP A 154 2.43 9.12 -4.15
C ASP A 154 2.62 9.34 -2.64
N LEU A 155 2.18 10.50 -2.15
CA LEU A 155 2.30 10.85 -0.73
C LEU A 155 1.52 9.89 0.16
N GLY A 156 0.30 9.51 -0.21
CA GLY A 156 -0.54 8.63 0.59
C GLY A 156 0.12 7.28 0.85
N THR A 157 0.60 6.62 -0.20
CA THR A 157 1.30 5.34 -0.08
C THR A 157 2.64 5.49 0.66
N SER A 158 3.37 6.59 0.43
CA SER A 158 4.63 6.87 1.13
C SER A 158 4.43 7.00 2.64
N ILE A 159 3.37 7.70 3.08
CA ILE A 159 3.02 7.86 4.49
C ILE A 159 2.63 6.51 5.11
N ILE A 160 1.81 5.72 4.41
CA ILE A 160 1.38 4.40 4.90
C ILE A 160 2.60 3.47 5.06
N ILE A 161 3.47 3.37 4.05
CA ILE A 161 4.67 2.54 4.12
C ILE A 161 5.64 3.07 5.18
N GLY A 162 5.82 4.38 5.26
CA GLY A 162 6.62 5.03 6.30
C GLY A 162 6.12 4.69 7.71
N PHE A 163 4.81 4.74 7.93
CA PHE A 163 4.19 4.38 9.21
C PHE A 163 4.36 2.88 9.53
N VAL A 164 4.22 2.00 8.54
CA VAL A 164 4.47 0.56 8.70
C VAL A 164 5.93 0.31 9.10
N ILE A 165 6.88 0.91 8.38
CA ILE A 165 8.32 0.81 8.69
C ILE A 165 8.60 1.30 10.11
N PHE A 166 8.09 2.48 10.44
CA PHE A 166 8.23 3.08 11.77
C PHE A 166 7.71 2.14 12.87
N SER A 167 6.48 1.63 12.71
CA SER A 167 5.84 0.74 13.68
C SER A 167 6.64 -0.56 13.89
N MET A 168 7.11 -1.17 12.79
CA MET A 168 7.89 -2.40 12.87
C MET A 168 9.27 -2.19 13.52
N ILE A 169 9.93 -1.06 13.23
CA ILE A 169 11.19 -0.70 13.87
C ILE A 169 10.98 -0.38 15.36
N PHE A 170 9.89 0.30 15.70
CA PHE A 170 9.56 0.62 17.10
C PHE A 170 9.35 -0.64 17.96
N VAL A 171 8.64 -1.63 17.43
CA VAL A 171 8.39 -2.92 18.12
C VAL A 171 9.64 -3.82 18.12
N SER A 172 10.64 -3.52 17.28
CA SER A 172 11.87 -4.30 17.23
C SER A 172 12.76 -4.05 18.45
N GLU A 173 13.73 -4.94 18.69
CA GLU A 173 14.72 -4.80 19.79
C GLU A 173 15.78 -3.71 19.56
N ILE A 174 15.47 -2.69 18.75
CA ILE A 174 16.37 -1.55 18.52
C ILE A 174 16.37 -0.65 19.75
N LYS A 175 17.57 -0.27 20.21
CA LYS A 175 17.72 0.66 21.34
C LYS A 175 17.00 1.97 21.02
N ILE A 176 16.20 2.48 21.97
CA ILE A 176 15.44 3.73 21.83
C ILE A 176 16.27 4.90 21.30
N ARG A 177 17.53 5.01 21.71
CA ARG A 177 18.45 6.02 21.20
C ARG A 177 18.64 5.96 19.69
N ASN A 178 18.81 4.75 19.14
CA ASN A 178 18.99 4.54 17.70
C ASN A 178 17.68 4.81 16.95
N PHE A 179 16.55 4.45 17.55
CA PHE A 179 15.23 4.74 17.00
C PHE A 179 15.01 6.26 16.88
N VAL A 180 15.26 7.02 17.95
CA VAL A 180 15.17 8.49 17.95
C VAL A 180 16.11 9.09 16.89
N LEU A 181 17.33 8.59 16.77
CA LEU A 181 18.27 9.06 15.75
C LEU A 181 17.75 8.81 14.32
N ILE A 182 17.13 7.66 14.06
CA ILE A 182 16.51 7.36 12.76
C ILE A 182 15.38 8.35 12.47
N VAL A 183 14.50 8.61 13.45
CA VAL A 183 13.41 9.58 13.29
C VAL A 183 13.97 10.97 12.96
N LEU A 184 15.00 11.43 13.67
CA LEU A 184 15.64 12.72 13.40
C LEU A 184 16.27 12.76 12.00
N LEU A 185 16.91 11.67 11.56
CA LEU A 185 17.46 11.58 10.21
C LEU A 185 16.37 11.60 9.12
N VAL A 186 15.23 10.96 9.35
CA VAL A 186 14.08 11.00 8.42
C VAL A 186 13.52 12.42 8.33
N ILE A 187 13.36 13.10 9.47
CA ILE A 187 12.91 14.50 9.50
C ILE A 187 13.92 15.41 8.78
N LEU A 188 15.19 15.26 9.05
CA LEU A 188 16.24 16.02 8.37
C LEU A 188 16.23 15.78 6.86
N ALA A 189 16.14 14.51 6.44
CA ALA A 189 16.04 14.15 5.04
C ALA A 189 14.82 14.79 4.38
N PHE A 190 13.66 14.81 5.04
CA PHE A 190 12.46 15.46 4.54
C PHE A 190 12.68 16.95 4.28
N PHE A 191 13.32 17.67 5.22
CA PHE A 191 13.65 19.10 5.03
C PHE A 191 14.65 19.32 3.90
N LEU A 192 15.67 18.44 3.77
CA LEU A 192 16.61 18.51 2.65
C LEU A 192 15.93 18.25 1.30
N PHE A 193 14.95 17.36 1.23
CA PHE A 193 14.17 17.10 0.04
C PHE A 193 13.28 18.29 -0.33
N LEU A 194 12.72 19.00 0.66
CA LEU A 194 11.98 20.25 0.45
C LEU A 194 12.88 21.32 -0.15
N GLU A 195 14.05 21.58 0.45
CA GLU A 195 14.99 22.60 -0.01
C GLU A 195 15.59 22.28 -1.41
N ALA A 196 15.82 20.99 -1.69
CA ALA A 196 16.32 20.55 -2.99
C ALA A 196 15.27 20.62 -4.12
N GLY A 197 14.03 21.02 -3.84
CA GLY A 197 12.94 21.08 -4.83
C GLY A 197 12.53 19.72 -5.39
N LEU A 198 12.83 18.65 -4.66
CA LEU A 198 12.50 17.26 -5.06
C LEU A 198 11.04 16.89 -4.75
N ILE A 199 10.35 17.76 -4.02
CA ILE A 199 8.92 17.65 -3.73
C ILE A 199 8.18 18.54 -4.75
N ASN A 200 7.30 17.94 -5.53
CA ASN A 200 6.50 18.67 -6.52
C ASN A 200 5.53 19.63 -5.84
N GLU A 201 5.25 20.77 -6.49
CA GLU A 201 4.27 21.77 -6.03
C GLU A 201 2.91 21.14 -5.67
N ASN A 202 2.40 20.21 -6.49
CA ASN A 202 1.17 19.47 -6.23
C ASN A 202 1.22 18.62 -4.93
N GLN A 203 2.39 18.20 -4.48
CA GLN A 203 2.56 17.48 -3.21
C GLN A 203 2.58 18.47 -2.04
N LEU A 204 3.21 19.60 -2.24
CA LEU A 204 3.26 20.67 -1.25
C LEU A 204 1.86 21.25 -1.03
N ASP A 205 1.11 21.49 -2.11
CA ASP A 205 -0.28 21.96 -2.05
C ASP A 205 -1.19 21.00 -1.28
N ARG A 206 -1.01 19.69 -1.45
CA ARG A 206 -1.77 18.69 -0.67
C ARG A 206 -1.41 18.70 0.81
N ILE A 207 -0.14 18.93 1.15
CA ILE A 207 0.28 19.04 2.56
C ILE A 207 -0.26 20.33 3.15
N THR A 208 -0.14 21.45 2.44
CA THR A 208 -0.63 22.75 2.89
C THR A 208 -2.15 22.80 2.98
N SER A 209 -2.88 22.24 2.02
CA SER A 209 -4.35 22.14 2.05
C SER A 209 -4.86 21.27 3.19
N PHE A 210 -4.09 20.24 3.60
CA PHE A 210 -4.46 19.43 4.76
C PHE A 210 -4.41 20.22 6.09
N PHE A 211 -3.48 21.20 6.19
CA PHE A 211 -3.32 22.05 7.38
C PHE A 211 -3.99 23.42 7.26
N SER A 212 -4.39 23.82 6.05
CA SER A 212 -5.13 25.06 5.81
C SER A 212 -6.64 24.80 5.86
N THR A 213 -7.38 25.88 6.12
CA THR A 213 -8.85 25.86 6.05
C THR A 213 -9.36 25.91 4.59
N ASP A 214 -8.47 26.10 3.63
CA ASP A 214 -8.81 26.12 2.21
C ASP A 214 -9.05 24.68 1.73
N GLU A 215 -10.33 24.40 1.45
CA GLU A 215 -10.74 23.07 0.96
C GLU A 215 -10.21 22.84 -0.46
N ASP A 216 -9.52 21.71 -0.66
CA ASP A 216 -9.20 21.21 -1.99
C ASP A 216 -10.49 21.01 -2.81
N PHE A 217 -10.45 21.28 -4.11
CA PHE A 217 -11.60 21.14 -5.03
C PHE A 217 -12.31 19.78 -4.87
N GLN A 218 -11.58 18.70 -4.65
CA GLN A 218 -12.15 17.37 -4.42
C GLN A 218 -12.91 17.27 -3.08
N GLN A 219 -12.43 17.93 -2.04
CA GLN A 219 -13.09 17.93 -0.73
C GLN A 219 -14.37 18.79 -0.77
N SER A 220 -14.33 19.96 -1.41
CA SER A 220 -15.49 20.82 -1.55
C SER A 220 -16.60 20.16 -2.38
N GLN A 221 -16.24 19.50 -3.50
CA GLN A 221 -17.18 18.71 -4.28
C GLN A 221 -17.78 17.55 -3.50
N SER A 222 -16.96 16.79 -2.76
CA SER A 222 -17.45 15.67 -1.93
C SER A 222 -18.44 16.15 -0.87
N ARG A 223 -18.16 17.29 -0.22
CA ARG A 223 -19.07 17.89 0.76
C ARG A 223 -20.37 18.36 0.13
N LEU A 224 -20.30 19.02 -1.04
CA LEU A 224 -21.49 19.43 -1.78
C LEU A 224 -22.37 18.24 -2.15
N LEU A 225 -21.78 17.14 -2.66
CA LEU A 225 -22.51 15.91 -3.01
C LEU A 225 -23.14 15.27 -1.78
N ILE A 226 -22.43 15.18 -0.65
CA ILE A 226 -22.96 14.64 0.61
C ILE A 226 -24.07 15.54 1.16
N SER A 227 -23.91 16.86 1.11
CA SER A 227 -24.88 17.82 1.64
C SER A 227 -26.13 17.95 0.77
N SER A 228 -26.02 17.75 -0.55
CA SER A 228 -27.15 17.78 -1.48
C SER A 228 -28.00 16.51 -1.45
N GLY A 229 -27.50 15.41 -0.84
CA GLY A 229 -28.22 14.13 -0.76
C GLY A 229 -28.42 13.43 -2.10
N SER A 230 -27.62 13.82 -3.11
CA SER A 230 -27.64 13.24 -4.47
C SER A 230 -26.42 12.37 -4.74
#